data_cefc5f1c6fdd33d1b6f234f806d93f12
#
_entry.id   cefc5f1c6fdd33d1b6f234f806d93f12
#
_cell.length_a   1.000
_cell.length_b   1.000
_cell.length_c   1.000
_cell.angle_alpha   90.00
_cell.angle_beta   90.00
_cell.angle_gamma   90.00
#
_symmetry.space_group_name_H-M   'P 1'
#
loop_
_entity.id
_entity.type
_entity.pdbx_description
1 polymer ?
#
loop_
_entity_poly.entity_id
_entity_poly.type
_entity_poly.pdbx_seq_one_letter_code
_entity_poly.pdbx_strand_id
1 'polypeptide(L)'
;MAMLKGSLERLVGAQSTEAAQGSGWELNQHLGDTSTLRAHMMTREQWEIDRSALEIYEHGCLGRGSFGEVHRGSWRGTEVAVKRLREDMANERELLEFRRELAIVNHLAHPNIVQFLGAVTNSMPLCIITEFMPGGNLADLLTARGEDNPFPLGKALTWAMDCTKGMRYLHERRPTMIIHRDLKPENLLLDASGRIKITDFGLSKSAMQLRGERSVASEEQTVSRTTCGTWLYTAPEVFKKEPYTAKVDQFAFAMILFELLQGTPPFRSLPAEDATVQLALGQRPQFKRESVPELQALIERCWHQDPGERPSFGEIQRCMETVLSRLPPSDFEEKAPPPRSSTGMRSRSSIQVDGDAQPACACVIC
;
A
#
# COMPACT_ATOMS: atom_id res chain seq x y z
N MET A 1 5.48 0.93 31.96
CA MET A 1 6.32 -0.28 31.76
C MET A 1 5.70 -1.56 32.32
N ALA A 2 5.23 -1.61 33.56
CA ALA A 2 4.61 -2.82 34.13
C ALA A 2 3.30 -3.26 33.40
N MET A 3 2.47 -2.31 32.97
CA MET A 3 1.23 -2.61 32.22
C MET A 3 1.51 -3.15 30.81
N LEU A 4 2.51 -2.65 30.11
CA LEU A 4 2.93 -3.15 28.80
C LEU A 4 3.50 -4.57 28.88
N LYS A 5 4.28 -4.86 29.92
CA LYS A 5 4.81 -6.19 30.18
C LYS A 5 3.69 -7.21 30.48
N GLY A 6 2.71 -6.83 31.28
CA GLY A 6 1.54 -7.68 31.59
C GLY A 6 0.61 -7.89 30.39
N SER A 7 0.56 -6.95 29.44
CA SER A 7 -0.18 -7.12 28.18
C SER A 7 0.61 -7.98 27.19
N LEU A 8 1.95 -7.87 27.18
CA LEU A 8 2.82 -8.74 26.40
C LEU A 8 2.84 -10.17 26.95
N GLU A 9 2.89 -10.35 28.27
CA GLU A 9 2.83 -11.66 28.90
C GLU A 9 1.48 -12.35 28.68
N ARG A 10 0.39 -11.61 28.65
CA ARG A 10 -0.92 -12.13 28.21
C ARG A 10 -0.97 -12.44 26.72
N LEU A 11 -0.16 -11.79 25.93
CA LEU A 11 0.02 -12.02 24.49
C LEU A 11 0.88 -13.25 24.20
N VAL A 12 1.88 -13.50 25.04
CA VAL A 12 2.93 -14.51 24.86
C VAL A 12 2.71 -15.70 25.77
N GLY A 13 2.20 -15.49 26.99
CA GLY A 13 2.15 -16.49 28.07
C GLY A 13 0.99 -17.50 28.03
N ALA A 14 0.07 -17.41 27.07
CA ALA A 14 -1.09 -18.31 27.05
C ALA A 14 -0.85 -19.65 26.33
N GLN A 15 0.39 -20.06 26.06
CA GLN A 15 0.64 -21.30 25.35
C GLN A 15 1.78 -22.19 25.82
N SER A 16 2.21 -22.07 27.09
CA SER A 16 3.15 -23.07 27.63
C SER A 16 2.71 -23.58 28.98
N THR A 17 1.59 -24.23 29.06
CA THR A 17 1.23 -25.36 29.93
C THR A 17 -0.26 -25.66 29.79
N GLU A 18 -0.56 -26.96 29.66
CA GLU A 18 -1.87 -27.58 29.73
C GLU A 18 -2.69 -27.71 28.42
N ALA A 19 -2.62 -28.95 27.92
CA ALA A 19 -3.73 -29.57 27.22
C ALA A 19 -4.92 -29.60 28.17
N ALA A 20 -5.87 -28.68 28.05
CA ALA A 20 -7.27 -28.82 28.46
C ALA A 20 -8.04 -27.49 28.24
N GLN A 21 -9.09 -27.60 27.41
CA GLN A 21 -10.37 -26.89 27.50
C GLN A 21 -10.40 -25.36 27.64
N GLY A 22 -10.80 -24.73 26.55
CA GLY A 22 -11.69 -23.57 26.63
C GLY A 22 -11.06 -22.19 26.57
N SER A 23 -11.40 -21.50 25.49
CA SER A 23 -11.36 -20.06 25.31
C SER A 23 -10.00 -19.42 24.97
N GLY A 24 -9.85 -19.08 23.70
CA GLY A 24 -8.78 -18.16 23.38
C GLY A 24 -8.53 -17.89 21.89
N TRP A 25 -9.10 -18.62 20.98
CA TRP A 25 -9.03 -18.38 19.53
C TRP A 25 -10.32 -18.82 18.82
N GLU A 26 -11.46 -18.36 19.29
CA GLU A 26 -12.78 -18.68 18.72
C GLU A 26 -13.04 -18.10 17.33
N LEU A 27 -12.02 -17.60 16.61
CA LEU A 27 -12.14 -17.30 15.18
C LEU A 27 -12.14 -18.57 14.30
N ASN A 28 -11.90 -19.75 14.87
CA ASN A 28 -11.79 -21.00 14.13
C ASN A 28 -13.00 -21.92 14.21
N GLN A 29 -14.07 -21.60 14.97
CA GLN A 29 -15.18 -22.53 15.14
C GLN A 29 -16.32 -22.41 14.12
N HIS A 30 -16.27 -21.46 13.17
CA HIS A 30 -17.27 -21.34 12.11
C HIS A 30 -16.76 -21.58 10.68
N LEU A 31 -15.53 -22.11 10.53
CA LEU A 31 -14.99 -22.48 9.23
C LEU A 31 -15.08 -23.99 9.09
N GLY A 32 -16.07 -24.48 8.33
CA GLY A 32 -16.12 -25.85 7.88
C GLY A 32 -14.84 -26.27 7.20
N ASP A 33 -14.35 -27.46 7.53
CA ASP A 33 -13.19 -28.17 6.99
C ASP A 33 -11.90 -27.35 6.81
N THR A 34 -11.24 -27.10 7.93
CA THR A 34 -9.99 -26.34 8.02
C THR A 34 -8.73 -27.15 7.71
N SER A 35 -8.85 -28.44 7.38
CA SER A 35 -7.70 -29.33 7.18
C SER A 35 -6.81 -28.91 6.00
N THR A 36 -7.40 -28.44 4.92
CA THR A 36 -6.68 -27.96 3.72
C THR A 36 -6.07 -26.58 3.92
N LEU A 37 -6.67 -25.71 4.77
CA LEU A 37 -6.16 -24.39 5.08
C LEU A 37 -4.97 -24.43 6.06
N ARG A 38 -4.95 -25.39 6.98
CA ARG A 38 -3.82 -25.58 7.89
C ARG A 38 -2.52 -25.92 7.19
N ALA A 39 -2.56 -26.56 6.02
CA ALA A 39 -1.37 -26.97 5.28
C ALA A 39 -0.54 -25.80 4.71
N HIS A 40 -1.09 -24.58 4.63
CA HIS A 40 -0.41 -23.38 4.12
C HIS A 40 -0.24 -22.27 5.16
N MET A 41 -0.70 -22.49 6.40
CA MET A 41 -0.52 -21.53 7.49
C MET A 41 0.85 -21.77 8.13
N MET A 42 1.75 -20.81 8.02
CA MET A 42 2.97 -20.81 8.83
C MET A 42 2.58 -20.80 10.31
N THR A 43 3.10 -21.74 11.09
CA THR A 43 2.96 -21.70 12.55
C THR A 43 3.77 -20.50 13.08
N ARG A 44 3.44 -19.99 14.28
CA ARG A 44 4.20 -18.92 14.90
C ARG A 44 5.70 -19.19 14.95
N GLU A 45 6.09 -20.41 15.22
CA GLU A 45 7.48 -20.86 15.23
C GLU A 45 8.18 -20.71 13.88
N GLN A 46 7.44 -20.71 12.77
CA GLN A 46 7.99 -20.60 11.42
C GLN A 46 8.24 -19.14 11.00
N TRP A 47 7.51 -18.18 11.52
CA TRP A 47 7.67 -16.77 11.15
C TRP A 47 8.19 -15.88 12.28
N GLU A 48 8.27 -16.36 13.53
CA GLU A 48 8.87 -15.61 14.62
C GLU A 48 10.38 -15.48 14.38
N ILE A 49 10.86 -14.25 14.36
CA ILE A 49 12.28 -13.93 14.18
C ILE A 49 12.86 -13.57 15.55
N ASP A 50 13.99 -14.20 15.90
CA ASP A 50 14.77 -13.77 17.07
C ASP A 50 15.29 -12.34 16.83
N ARG A 51 15.01 -11.43 17.79
CA ARG A 51 15.48 -10.05 17.73
C ARG A 51 17.00 -9.95 17.58
N SER A 52 17.76 -10.87 18.14
CA SER A 52 19.23 -10.90 18.07
C SER A 52 19.75 -11.24 16.66
N ALA A 53 18.95 -11.88 15.82
CA ALA A 53 19.28 -12.21 14.44
C ALA A 53 18.92 -11.10 13.44
N LEU A 54 18.31 -10.01 13.93
CA LEU A 54 17.85 -8.88 13.12
C LEU A 54 18.70 -7.64 13.42
N GLU A 55 19.44 -7.17 12.44
CA GLU A 55 20.15 -5.90 12.45
C GLU A 55 19.30 -4.81 11.81
N ILE A 56 19.06 -3.72 12.50
CA ILE A 56 18.32 -2.56 11.97
C ILE A 56 19.32 -1.42 11.82
N TYR A 57 19.40 -0.83 10.63
CA TYR A 57 20.36 0.23 10.36
C TYR A 57 19.83 1.57 10.90
N GLU A 58 20.59 2.20 11.80
CA GLU A 58 20.17 3.46 12.47
C GLU A 58 19.90 4.60 11.46
N HIS A 59 20.69 4.70 10.41
CA HIS A 59 20.52 5.69 9.34
C HIS A 59 19.71 5.16 8.15
N GLY A 60 19.09 4.01 8.29
CA GLY A 60 18.33 3.32 7.24
C GLY A 60 16.84 3.60 7.25
N CYS A 61 16.37 4.74 7.76
CA CYS A 61 14.95 5.08 7.74
C CYS A 61 14.46 5.21 6.30
N LEU A 62 13.56 4.32 5.91
CA LEU A 62 12.92 4.29 4.59
C LEU A 62 11.64 5.11 4.56
N GLY A 63 10.99 5.28 5.74
CA GLY A 63 9.77 6.04 5.84
C GLY A 63 9.21 6.05 7.26
N ARG A 64 8.30 7.00 7.51
CA ARG A 64 7.58 7.15 8.77
C ARG A 64 6.10 7.20 8.48
N GLY A 65 5.34 6.33 9.11
CA GLY A 65 3.88 6.27 8.98
C GLY A 65 3.18 6.50 10.31
N SER A 66 1.85 6.48 10.26
CA SER A 66 1.00 6.62 11.44
C SER A 66 1.20 5.50 12.46
N PHE A 67 1.69 4.33 12.03
CA PHE A 67 1.82 3.13 12.86
C PHE A 67 3.25 2.81 13.26
N GLY A 68 4.23 3.60 12.82
CA GLY A 68 5.61 3.34 13.11
C GLY A 68 6.58 3.81 12.05
N GLU A 69 7.78 3.29 12.11
CA GLU A 69 8.86 3.62 11.19
C GLU A 69 9.29 2.37 10.42
N VAL A 70 9.60 2.55 9.15
CA VAL A 70 10.19 1.49 8.31
C VAL A 70 11.67 1.77 8.16
N HIS A 71 12.49 0.79 8.50
CA HIS A 71 13.94 0.88 8.40
C HIS A 71 14.50 -0.19 7.46
N ARG A 72 15.60 0.11 6.81
CA ARG A 72 16.44 -0.90 6.17
C ARG A 72 17.19 -1.67 7.23
N GLY A 73 17.36 -2.96 7.03
CA GLY A 73 18.08 -3.82 7.95
C GLY A 73 18.66 -5.05 7.27
N SER A 74 19.22 -5.95 8.06
CA SER A 74 19.73 -7.25 7.61
C SER A 74 19.19 -8.35 8.50
N TRP A 75 18.75 -9.42 7.87
CA TRP A 75 18.36 -10.66 8.54
C TRP A 75 19.05 -11.84 7.88
N ARG A 76 19.90 -12.55 8.63
CA ARG A 76 20.69 -13.68 8.12
C ARG A 76 21.50 -13.32 6.85
N GLY A 77 22.06 -12.10 6.79
CA GLY A 77 22.83 -11.62 5.64
C GLY A 77 22.00 -11.15 4.43
N THR A 78 20.66 -11.19 4.52
CA THR A 78 19.75 -10.69 3.48
C THR A 78 19.23 -9.31 3.87
N GLU A 79 19.24 -8.36 2.92
CA GLU A 79 18.64 -7.05 3.13
C GLU A 79 17.12 -7.17 3.27
N VAL A 80 16.59 -6.47 4.26
CA VAL A 80 15.16 -6.50 4.60
C VAL A 80 14.64 -5.09 4.90
N ALA A 81 13.33 -4.91 4.76
CA ALA A 81 12.61 -3.79 5.32
C ALA A 81 11.98 -4.20 6.65
N VAL A 82 12.15 -3.36 7.66
CA VAL A 82 11.72 -3.60 9.03
C VAL A 82 10.75 -2.51 9.45
N LYS A 83 9.46 -2.82 9.46
CA LYS A 83 8.41 -1.94 10.01
C LYS A 83 8.36 -2.17 11.50
N ARG A 84 8.75 -1.16 12.28
CA ARG A 84 8.77 -1.24 13.76
C ARG A 84 7.69 -0.37 14.37
N LEU A 85 7.00 -0.91 15.37
CA LEU A 85 6.07 -0.15 16.19
C LEU A 85 6.87 0.76 17.13
N ARG A 86 6.49 2.03 17.22
CA ARG A 86 7.13 2.99 18.14
C ARG A 86 6.85 2.62 19.59
N GLU A 87 7.88 2.58 20.40
CA GLU A 87 7.78 2.20 21.83
C GLU A 87 6.98 3.22 22.66
N ASP A 88 7.10 4.50 22.33
CA ASP A 88 6.43 5.61 22.99
C ASP A 88 4.93 5.72 22.64
N MET A 89 4.51 5.08 21.57
CA MET A 89 3.14 5.13 21.03
C MET A 89 2.40 3.78 21.11
N ALA A 90 2.99 2.75 21.73
CA ALA A 90 2.39 1.40 21.80
C ALA A 90 1.15 1.37 22.71
N ASN A 91 0.04 1.96 22.24
CA ASN A 91 -1.27 1.85 22.86
C ASN A 91 -2.02 0.60 22.35
N GLU A 92 -3.16 0.26 22.98
CA GLU A 92 -3.97 -0.91 22.63
C GLU A 92 -4.42 -0.90 21.16
N ARG A 93 -4.70 0.27 20.61
CA ARG A 93 -5.14 0.42 19.22
C ARG A 93 -4.03 0.06 18.23
N GLU A 94 -2.83 0.58 18.43
CA GLU A 94 -1.67 0.30 17.56
C GLU A 94 -1.24 -1.16 17.63
N LEU A 95 -1.31 -1.76 18.84
CA LEU A 95 -1.07 -3.20 19.03
C LEU A 95 -2.12 -4.03 18.26
N LEU A 96 -3.39 -3.61 18.27
CA LEU A 96 -4.44 -4.28 17.53
C LEU A 96 -4.24 -4.17 16.02
N GLU A 97 -3.82 -3.01 15.54
CA GLU A 97 -3.52 -2.77 14.12
C GLU A 97 -2.31 -3.59 13.66
N PHE A 98 -1.23 -3.63 14.46
CA PHE A 98 -0.08 -4.50 14.20
C PHE A 98 -0.48 -5.98 14.09
N ARG A 99 -1.31 -6.48 15.01
CA ARG A 99 -1.80 -7.86 14.96
C ARG A 99 -2.65 -8.14 13.72
N ARG A 100 -3.51 -7.19 13.35
CA ARG A 100 -4.34 -7.31 12.14
C ARG A 100 -3.49 -7.36 10.89
N GLU A 101 -2.49 -6.49 10.78
CA GLU A 101 -1.56 -6.51 9.66
C GLU A 101 -0.81 -7.85 9.58
N LEU A 102 -0.24 -8.29 10.71
CA LEU A 102 0.46 -9.56 10.78
C LEU A 102 -0.43 -10.75 10.40
N ALA A 103 -1.68 -10.77 10.87
CA ALA A 103 -2.64 -11.82 10.54
C ALA A 103 -3.00 -11.88 9.05
N ILE A 104 -2.84 -10.79 8.33
CA ILE A 104 -3.08 -10.72 6.88
C ILE A 104 -1.81 -11.11 6.12
N VAL A 105 -0.68 -10.44 6.40
CA VAL A 105 0.52 -10.55 5.57
C VAL A 105 1.19 -11.91 5.63
N ASN A 106 1.14 -12.63 6.77
CA ASN A 106 1.75 -13.94 6.93
C ASN A 106 1.12 -15.04 6.04
N HIS A 107 0.00 -14.73 5.40
CA HIS A 107 -0.71 -15.65 4.50
C HIS A 107 -0.66 -15.22 3.04
N LEU A 108 0.06 -14.15 2.70
CA LEU A 108 0.15 -13.63 1.35
C LEU A 108 1.43 -14.12 0.67
N ALA A 109 1.26 -14.71 -0.51
CA ALA A 109 2.36 -15.10 -1.39
C ALA A 109 1.94 -14.87 -2.85
N HIS A 110 2.46 -13.80 -3.46
CA HIS A 110 2.20 -13.46 -4.86
C HIS A 110 3.32 -12.57 -5.41
N PRO A 111 3.74 -12.73 -6.70
CA PRO A 111 4.82 -11.93 -7.27
C PRO A 111 4.64 -10.41 -7.18
N ASN A 112 3.39 -9.93 -7.14
CA ASN A 112 3.07 -8.50 -7.04
C ASN A 112 2.56 -8.09 -5.64
N ILE A 113 2.92 -8.84 -4.60
CA ILE A 113 2.73 -8.50 -3.19
C ILE A 113 4.10 -8.55 -2.52
N VAL A 114 4.41 -7.56 -1.68
CA VAL A 114 5.67 -7.56 -0.90
C VAL A 114 5.70 -8.78 0.00
N GLN A 115 6.79 -9.56 -0.11
CA GLN A 115 6.92 -10.82 0.59
C GLN A 115 7.14 -10.59 2.09
N PHE A 116 6.29 -11.16 2.92
CA PHE A 116 6.50 -11.28 4.36
C PHE A 116 7.59 -12.33 4.64
N LEU A 117 8.54 -11.98 5.50
CA LEU A 117 9.66 -12.86 5.87
C LEU A 117 9.55 -13.34 7.32
N GLY A 118 8.94 -12.52 8.19
CA GLY A 118 8.74 -12.87 9.59
C GLY A 118 8.41 -11.65 10.45
N ALA A 119 8.31 -11.86 11.75
CA ALA A 119 8.04 -10.81 12.70
C ALA A 119 8.77 -11.03 14.02
N VAL A 120 9.07 -9.97 14.75
CA VAL A 120 9.50 -9.99 16.14
C VAL A 120 8.31 -9.62 17.00
N THR A 121 7.79 -10.58 17.80
CA THR A 121 6.60 -10.36 18.64
C THR A 121 6.84 -10.68 20.13
N ASN A 122 7.99 -11.21 20.46
CA ASN A 122 8.38 -11.61 21.82
C ASN A 122 9.19 -10.57 22.59
N SER A 123 9.63 -9.51 21.92
CA SER A 123 10.40 -8.40 22.49
C SER A 123 10.10 -7.08 21.79
N MET A 124 10.28 -5.96 22.52
CA MET A 124 10.13 -4.63 21.93
C MET A 124 11.44 -4.17 21.24
N PRO A 125 11.34 -3.35 20.21
CA PRO A 125 10.12 -2.98 19.51
C PRO A 125 9.53 -4.14 18.71
N LEU A 126 8.21 -4.22 18.61
CA LEU A 126 7.56 -5.19 17.73
C LEU A 126 7.88 -4.84 16.28
N CYS A 127 8.20 -5.86 15.46
CA CYS A 127 8.61 -5.63 14.08
C CYS A 127 7.88 -6.57 13.11
N ILE A 128 7.52 -6.06 11.94
CA ILE A 128 7.17 -6.86 10.75
C ILE A 128 8.34 -6.76 9.77
N ILE A 129 8.84 -7.88 9.32
CA ILE A 129 9.99 -7.99 8.43
C ILE A 129 9.53 -8.45 7.06
N THR A 130 9.89 -7.70 6.03
CA THR A 130 9.56 -7.98 4.63
C THR A 130 10.80 -7.94 3.75
N GLU A 131 10.69 -8.42 2.52
CA GLU A 131 11.71 -8.19 1.50
C GLU A 131 11.97 -6.69 1.34
N PHE A 132 13.22 -6.33 1.06
CA PHE A 132 13.61 -4.96 0.76
C PHE A 132 13.33 -4.63 -0.71
N MET A 133 12.77 -3.46 -0.96
CA MET A 133 12.36 -2.99 -2.28
C MET A 133 13.29 -1.84 -2.73
N PRO A 134 14.38 -2.12 -3.47
CA PRO A 134 15.41 -1.13 -3.77
C PRO A 134 14.97 -0.03 -4.75
N GLY A 135 13.91 -0.26 -5.52
CA GLY A 135 13.38 0.73 -6.47
C GLY A 135 12.52 1.83 -5.84
N GLY A 136 12.32 1.78 -4.49
CA GLY A 136 11.48 2.76 -3.79
C GLY A 136 10.00 2.63 -4.13
N ASN A 137 9.23 3.69 -3.91
CA ASN A 137 7.80 3.72 -4.19
C ASN A 137 7.45 4.49 -5.48
N LEU A 138 6.28 4.24 -6.01
CA LEU A 138 5.82 4.85 -7.26
C LEU A 138 5.59 6.38 -7.12
N ALA A 139 5.18 6.86 -5.93
CA ALA A 139 4.95 8.29 -5.70
C ALA A 139 6.24 9.09 -5.82
N ASP A 140 7.34 8.60 -5.26
CA ASP A 140 8.66 9.23 -5.38
C ASP A 140 9.12 9.26 -6.84
N LEU A 141 8.88 8.19 -7.60
CA LEU A 141 9.23 8.15 -9.03
C LEU A 141 8.40 9.13 -9.85
N LEU A 142 7.10 9.25 -9.58
CA LEU A 142 6.22 10.22 -10.24
C LEU A 142 6.68 11.64 -9.92
N THR A 143 6.99 11.92 -8.65
CA THR A 143 7.50 13.22 -8.20
C THR A 143 8.85 13.57 -8.84
N ALA A 144 9.80 12.63 -8.84
CA ALA A 144 11.13 12.82 -9.41
C ALA A 144 11.10 13.05 -10.92
N ARG A 145 10.15 12.42 -11.61
CA ARG A 145 9.96 12.60 -13.05
C ARG A 145 9.46 14.00 -13.39
N GLY A 146 8.79 14.64 -12.47
CA GLY A 146 8.25 15.98 -12.63
C GLY A 146 6.89 15.99 -13.33
N GLU A 147 6.24 17.11 -13.17
CA GLU A 147 4.89 17.34 -13.65
C GLU A 147 4.83 17.43 -15.18
N ASP A 148 3.70 17.01 -15.73
CA ASP A 148 3.45 16.98 -17.18
C ASP A 148 4.45 16.14 -17.98
N ASN A 149 5.13 15.18 -17.34
CA ASN A 149 6.07 14.28 -17.96
C ASN A 149 5.72 12.81 -17.65
N PRO A 150 4.69 12.22 -18.28
CA PRO A 150 4.29 10.85 -18.02
C PRO A 150 5.38 9.86 -18.41
N PHE A 151 5.35 8.70 -17.81
CA PHE A 151 6.18 7.57 -18.26
C PHE A 151 5.73 7.07 -19.64
N PRO A 152 6.61 6.37 -20.39
CA PRO A 152 6.22 5.67 -21.61
C PRO A 152 4.98 4.82 -21.37
N LEU A 153 4.03 4.84 -22.28
CA LEU A 153 2.73 4.18 -22.10
C LEU A 153 2.88 2.70 -21.73
N GLY A 154 3.76 1.98 -22.41
CA GLY A 154 4.00 0.57 -22.15
C GLY A 154 4.52 0.31 -20.74
N LYS A 155 5.40 1.19 -20.22
CA LYS A 155 5.93 1.11 -18.86
C LYS A 155 4.84 1.39 -17.82
N ALA A 156 4.07 2.48 -18.01
CA ALA A 156 2.95 2.84 -17.16
C ALA A 156 1.92 1.70 -17.06
N LEU A 157 1.55 1.10 -18.20
CA LEU A 157 0.62 -0.03 -18.25
C LEU A 157 1.22 -1.32 -17.66
N THR A 158 2.52 -1.54 -17.78
CA THR A 158 3.18 -2.69 -17.13
C THR A 158 3.05 -2.58 -15.61
N TRP A 159 3.31 -1.42 -15.04
CA TRP A 159 3.14 -1.17 -13.61
C TRP A 159 1.67 -1.27 -13.15
N ALA A 160 0.76 -0.69 -13.93
CA ALA A 160 -0.67 -0.83 -13.66
C ALA A 160 -1.14 -2.30 -13.73
N MET A 161 -0.58 -3.09 -14.66
CA MET A 161 -0.84 -4.52 -14.78
C MET A 161 -0.32 -5.30 -13.56
N ASP A 162 0.88 -4.99 -13.07
CA ASP A 162 1.45 -5.59 -11.86
C ASP A 162 0.55 -5.32 -10.65
N CYS A 163 0.12 -4.06 -10.46
CA CYS A 163 -0.85 -3.69 -9.44
C CYS A 163 -2.16 -4.48 -9.59
N THR A 164 -2.70 -4.55 -10.82
CA THR A 164 -3.94 -5.29 -11.12
C THR A 164 -3.84 -6.77 -10.75
N LYS A 165 -2.72 -7.44 -11.07
CA LYS A 165 -2.49 -8.85 -10.72
C LYS A 165 -2.45 -9.06 -9.21
N GLY A 166 -1.75 -8.19 -8.49
CA GLY A 166 -1.70 -8.22 -7.02
C GLY A 166 -3.08 -8.00 -6.40
N MET A 167 -3.82 -7.01 -6.86
CA MET A 167 -5.17 -6.71 -6.37
C MET A 167 -6.17 -7.82 -6.71
N ARG A 168 -6.06 -8.39 -7.92
CA ARG A 168 -6.87 -9.55 -8.31
C ARG A 168 -6.64 -10.73 -7.37
N TYR A 169 -5.37 -11.04 -7.05
CA TYR A 169 -5.04 -12.07 -6.08
C TYR A 169 -5.71 -11.84 -4.72
N LEU A 170 -5.67 -10.61 -4.19
CA LEU A 170 -6.30 -10.26 -2.92
C LEU A 170 -7.83 -10.42 -2.96
N HIS A 171 -8.48 -9.96 -4.02
CA HIS A 171 -9.92 -9.97 -4.18
C HIS A 171 -10.50 -11.36 -4.52
N GLU A 172 -9.76 -12.19 -5.26
CA GLU A 172 -10.18 -13.55 -5.63
C GLU A 172 -9.77 -14.59 -4.57
N ARG A 173 -9.07 -14.18 -3.52
CA ARG A 173 -8.62 -15.09 -2.47
C ARG A 173 -9.78 -15.82 -1.79
N ARG A 174 -9.59 -17.12 -1.55
CA ARG A 174 -10.52 -17.97 -0.82
C ARG A 174 -9.85 -18.56 0.43
N PRO A 175 -10.57 -18.79 1.55
CA PRO A 175 -12.01 -18.54 1.72
C PRO A 175 -12.35 -17.07 1.95
N THR A 176 -11.37 -16.21 2.16
CA THR A 176 -11.59 -14.83 2.60
C THR A 176 -10.90 -13.84 1.66
N MET A 177 -11.72 -13.06 0.95
CA MET A 177 -11.28 -11.90 0.19
C MET A 177 -10.60 -10.87 1.10
N ILE A 178 -9.56 -10.24 0.62
CA ILE A 178 -8.87 -9.14 1.30
C ILE A 178 -9.09 -7.86 0.50
N ILE A 179 -9.55 -6.81 1.19
CA ILE A 179 -9.75 -5.46 0.65
C ILE A 179 -8.60 -4.61 1.18
N HIS A 180 -7.85 -3.95 0.30
CA HIS A 180 -6.66 -3.19 0.67
C HIS A 180 -7.01 -1.90 1.41
N ARG A 181 -7.93 -1.08 0.86
CA ARG A 181 -8.47 0.15 1.43
C ARG A 181 -7.53 1.37 1.48
N ASP A 182 -6.26 1.17 1.24
CA ASP A 182 -5.25 2.24 1.18
C ASP A 182 -4.35 2.08 -0.06
N LEU A 183 -4.98 1.76 -1.21
CA LEU A 183 -4.25 1.64 -2.46
C LEU A 183 -3.91 3.05 -2.98
N LYS A 184 -2.60 3.33 -3.11
CA LYS A 184 -2.05 4.64 -3.54
C LYS A 184 -0.62 4.45 -4.04
N PRO A 185 -0.03 5.42 -4.77
CA PRO A 185 1.32 5.29 -5.32
C PRO A 185 2.41 5.01 -4.27
N GLU A 186 2.26 5.54 -3.04
CA GLU A 186 3.19 5.30 -1.94
C GLU A 186 3.26 3.83 -1.52
N ASN A 187 2.16 3.09 -1.69
CA ASN A 187 2.02 1.68 -1.33
C ASN A 187 2.31 0.73 -2.51
N LEU A 188 2.83 1.26 -3.61
CA LEU A 188 3.30 0.51 -4.77
C LEU A 188 4.81 0.60 -4.87
N LEU A 189 5.51 -0.44 -4.39
CA LEU A 189 6.96 -0.49 -4.33
C LEU A 189 7.54 -1.19 -5.56
N LEU A 190 8.76 -0.80 -5.95
CA LEU A 190 9.48 -1.40 -7.07
C LEU A 190 10.58 -2.32 -6.59
N ASP A 191 10.60 -3.53 -7.11
CA ASP A 191 11.70 -4.48 -6.90
C ASP A 191 12.94 -4.10 -7.76
N ALA A 192 14.04 -4.85 -7.60
CA ALA A 192 15.27 -4.63 -8.36
C ALA A 192 15.11 -4.77 -9.88
N SER A 193 14.06 -5.45 -10.34
CA SER A 193 13.73 -5.57 -11.78
C SER A 193 12.79 -4.47 -12.26
N GLY A 194 12.35 -3.58 -11.39
CA GLY A 194 11.40 -2.50 -11.68
C GLY A 194 9.94 -2.95 -11.75
N ARG A 195 9.58 -4.11 -11.18
CA ARG A 195 8.20 -4.59 -11.08
C ARG A 195 7.53 -4.04 -9.84
N ILE A 196 6.25 -3.73 -9.95
CA ILE A 196 5.43 -3.26 -8.82
C ILE A 196 5.04 -4.43 -7.91
N LYS A 197 5.17 -4.18 -6.61
CA LYS A 197 4.61 -4.99 -5.53
C LYS A 197 3.83 -4.12 -4.55
N ILE A 198 2.66 -4.59 -4.14
CA ILE A 198 1.76 -3.91 -3.22
C ILE A 198 2.22 -4.17 -1.79
N THR A 199 2.20 -3.13 -0.96
CA THR A 199 2.57 -3.17 0.46
C THR A 199 1.55 -2.45 1.33
N ASP A 200 1.77 -2.44 2.64
CA ASP A 200 1.00 -1.77 3.69
C ASP A 200 -0.44 -2.24 3.84
N PHE A 201 -0.60 -3.33 4.54
CA PHE A 201 -1.89 -3.97 4.85
C PHE A 201 -2.48 -3.50 6.19
N GLY A 202 -1.95 -2.45 6.81
CA GLY A 202 -2.38 -1.95 8.12
C GLY A 202 -3.86 -1.55 8.16
N LEU A 203 -4.40 -1.04 7.07
CA LEU A 203 -5.81 -0.70 6.93
C LEU A 203 -6.65 -1.80 6.27
N SER A 204 -6.05 -2.88 5.80
CA SER A 204 -6.76 -3.94 5.08
C SER A 204 -7.78 -4.67 5.97
N LYS A 205 -8.86 -5.12 5.36
CA LYS A 205 -9.91 -5.91 6.03
C LYS A 205 -10.25 -7.15 5.24
N SER A 206 -10.58 -8.21 5.97
CA SER A 206 -11.20 -9.39 5.37
C SER A 206 -12.69 -9.14 5.13
N ALA A 207 -13.25 -9.73 4.08
CA ALA A 207 -14.68 -9.60 3.79
C ALA A 207 -15.58 -10.17 4.90
N MET A 208 -15.07 -11.09 5.74
CA MET A 208 -15.80 -11.59 6.92
C MET A 208 -15.90 -10.53 8.00
N GLN A 209 -14.85 -9.73 8.21
CA GLN A 209 -14.86 -8.61 9.16
C GLN A 209 -15.91 -7.57 8.78
N LEU A 210 -16.09 -7.29 7.49
CA LEU A 210 -17.12 -6.36 7.02
C LEU A 210 -18.56 -6.91 7.22
N ARG A 211 -18.76 -8.24 7.16
CA ARG A 211 -20.08 -8.86 7.39
C ARG A 211 -20.45 -8.92 8.87
N GLY A 212 -19.47 -9.03 9.78
CA GLY A 212 -19.68 -9.04 11.23
C GLY A 212 -19.97 -7.65 11.79
N GLU A 213 -19.49 -6.60 11.14
CA GLU A 213 -19.74 -5.20 11.50
C GLU A 213 -21.07 -4.66 10.94
N ARG A 214 -22.13 -5.52 10.84
CA ARG A 214 -23.48 -5.06 10.56
C ARG A 214 -23.90 -4.08 11.65
N SER A 215 -24.00 -2.80 11.27
CA SER A 215 -24.63 -1.73 12.04
C SER A 215 -23.93 -1.27 13.32
N VAL A 216 -22.68 -0.94 13.28
CA VAL A 216 -22.24 0.25 14.02
C VAL A 216 -21.34 1.02 13.07
N ALA A 217 -21.85 2.08 12.48
CA ALA A 217 -21.03 3.24 12.22
C ALA A 217 -20.59 3.71 13.63
N SER A 218 -19.66 2.94 14.23
CA SER A 218 -18.99 3.37 15.44
C SER A 218 -18.24 4.62 15.04
N GLU A 219 -18.54 5.72 15.70
CA GLU A 219 -18.00 7.06 15.51
C GLU A 219 -16.46 7.12 15.55
N GLU A 220 -15.79 6.00 15.75
CA GLU A 220 -14.35 5.83 15.83
C GLU A 220 -13.65 5.21 14.61
N GLN A 221 -14.33 4.95 13.51
CA GLN A 221 -13.63 4.83 12.23
C GLN A 221 -13.26 6.25 11.74
N THR A 222 -12.54 6.95 12.60
CA THR A 222 -11.75 8.08 12.21
C THR A 222 -10.87 7.57 11.07
N VAL A 223 -11.20 8.01 9.84
CA VAL A 223 -10.24 7.96 8.74
C VAL A 223 -8.94 8.41 9.38
N SER A 224 -8.01 7.49 9.51
CA SER A 224 -6.72 7.78 10.13
C SER A 224 -6.32 9.13 9.60
N ARG A 225 -5.83 10.04 10.47
CA ARG A 225 -5.35 11.36 10.09
C ARG A 225 -4.22 11.16 9.07
N THR A 226 -4.61 10.80 7.88
CA THR A 226 -3.73 10.49 6.79
C THR A 226 -3.20 11.80 6.26
N THR A 227 -1.93 11.86 6.11
CA THR A 227 -1.13 12.94 5.54
C THR A 227 -1.83 13.52 4.32
N CYS A 228 -1.75 14.83 4.16
CA CYS A 228 -2.27 15.59 3.04
C CYS A 228 -1.90 14.90 1.71
N GLY A 229 -2.87 14.35 1.00
CA GLY A 229 -2.66 13.63 -0.27
C GLY A 229 -3.40 12.30 -0.42
N THR A 230 -3.51 11.50 0.63
CA THR A 230 -4.17 10.17 0.59
C THR A 230 -5.65 10.24 0.21
N TRP A 231 -6.31 11.34 0.49
CA TRP A 231 -7.73 11.56 0.18
C TRP A 231 -8.07 11.45 -1.30
N LEU A 232 -7.12 11.75 -2.19
CA LEU A 232 -7.31 11.73 -3.64
C LEU A 232 -7.61 10.35 -4.21
N TYR A 233 -7.21 9.29 -3.50
CA TYR A 233 -7.44 7.90 -3.89
C TYR A 233 -8.60 7.26 -3.13
N THR A 234 -9.24 8.01 -2.22
CA THR A 234 -10.34 7.50 -1.38
C THR A 234 -11.66 7.53 -2.14
N ALA A 235 -12.36 6.40 -2.18
CA ALA A 235 -13.64 6.28 -2.84
C ALA A 235 -14.72 7.15 -2.14
N PRO A 236 -15.67 7.75 -2.91
CA PRO A 236 -16.69 8.65 -2.37
C PRO A 236 -17.51 8.09 -1.22
N GLU A 237 -17.88 6.81 -1.29
CA GLU A 237 -18.63 6.12 -0.26
C GLU A 237 -17.88 6.01 1.07
N VAL A 238 -16.53 5.87 1.03
CA VAL A 238 -15.69 5.84 2.23
C VAL A 238 -15.65 7.22 2.88
N PHE A 239 -15.48 8.27 2.08
CA PHE A 239 -15.50 9.65 2.56
C PHE A 239 -16.85 10.03 3.18
N LYS A 240 -17.95 9.60 2.56
CA LYS A 240 -19.33 9.82 3.07
C LYS A 240 -19.69 8.95 4.26
N LYS A 241 -18.76 8.05 4.70
CA LYS A 241 -19.01 7.06 5.75
C LYS A 241 -20.20 6.14 5.44
N GLU A 242 -20.44 5.87 4.17
CA GLU A 242 -21.46 4.94 3.70
C GLU A 242 -20.94 3.49 3.75
N PRO A 243 -21.82 2.48 3.77
CA PRO A 243 -21.40 1.08 3.62
C PRO A 243 -20.65 0.88 2.31
N TYR A 244 -19.48 0.22 2.35
CA TYR A 244 -18.64 0.01 1.18
C TYR A 244 -18.26 -1.47 1.01
N THR A 245 -17.80 -1.79 -0.18
CA THR A 245 -17.35 -3.13 -0.57
C THR A 245 -15.91 -3.09 -1.10
N ALA A 246 -15.41 -4.21 -1.63
CA ALA A 246 -14.11 -4.26 -2.29
C ALA A 246 -13.96 -3.28 -3.47
N LYS A 247 -15.07 -2.71 -3.95
CA LYS A 247 -15.10 -1.74 -5.05
C LYS A 247 -14.39 -0.41 -4.76
N VAL A 248 -14.03 -0.15 -3.51
CA VAL A 248 -13.18 1.00 -3.13
C VAL A 248 -11.78 0.91 -3.72
N ASP A 249 -11.23 -0.30 -3.85
CA ASP A 249 -9.90 -0.51 -4.40
C ASP A 249 -9.86 -0.26 -5.92
N GLN A 250 -10.96 -0.57 -6.64
CA GLN A 250 -11.05 -0.23 -8.07
C GLN A 250 -11.10 1.29 -8.31
N PHE A 251 -11.75 2.03 -7.40
CA PHE A 251 -11.74 3.48 -7.46
C PHE A 251 -10.33 4.04 -7.27
N ALA A 252 -9.63 3.58 -6.23
CA ALA A 252 -8.25 3.96 -5.96
C ALA A 252 -7.32 3.63 -7.15
N PHE A 253 -7.47 2.45 -7.73
CA PHE A 253 -6.73 2.03 -8.92
C PHE A 253 -6.98 2.98 -10.12
N ALA A 254 -8.21 3.44 -10.33
CA ALA A 254 -8.50 4.41 -11.39
C ALA A 254 -7.73 5.71 -11.24
N MET A 255 -7.60 6.22 -10.02
CA MET A 255 -6.83 7.43 -9.73
C MET A 255 -5.33 7.23 -10.00
N ILE A 256 -4.79 6.07 -9.64
CA ILE A 256 -3.39 5.71 -9.92
C ILE A 256 -3.16 5.58 -11.43
N LEU A 257 -4.04 4.88 -12.14
CA LEU A 257 -3.92 4.72 -13.59
C LEU A 257 -4.03 6.06 -14.31
N PHE A 258 -4.95 6.94 -13.86
CA PHE A 258 -5.06 8.31 -14.38
C PHE A 258 -3.72 9.07 -14.19
N GLU A 259 -3.14 9.03 -12.99
CA GLU A 259 -1.88 9.72 -12.69
C GLU A 259 -0.72 9.19 -13.53
N LEU A 260 -0.60 7.88 -13.70
CA LEU A 260 0.40 7.25 -14.56
C LEU A 260 0.29 7.72 -16.01
N LEU A 261 -0.92 7.83 -16.55
CA LEU A 261 -1.17 8.23 -17.94
C LEU A 261 -1.05 9.74 -18.16
N GLN A 262 -1.45 10.55 -17.19
CA GLN A 262 -1.45 12.00 -17.31
C GLN A 262 -0.12 12.62 -16.85
N GLY A 263 0.68 11.93 -16.02
CA GLY A 263 1.92 12.45 -15.43
C GLY A 263 1.69 13.53 -14.39
N THR A 264 0.47 13.63 -13.86
CA THR A 264 0.07 14.61 -12.84
C THR A 264 -0.92 13.99 -11.87
N PRO A 265 -0.85 14.33 -10.57
CA PRO A 265 -1.81 13.82 -9.61
C PRO A 265 -3.24 14.26 -9.94
N PRO A 266 -4.25 13.46 -9.56
CA PRO A 266 -5.66 13.84 -9.69
C PRO A 266 -5.93 15.19 -9.03
N PHE A 267 -6.73 16.05 -9.67
CA PHE A 267 -7.11 17.38 -9.14
C PHE A 267 -5.94 18.29 -8.72
N ARG A 268 -4.81 18.22 -9.41
CA ARG A 268 -3.59 18.98 -9.10
C ARG A 268 -3.80 20.46 -8.75
N SER A 269 -4.80 21.11 -9.33
CA SER A 269 -5.09 22.54 -9.14
C SER A 269 -5.85 22.85 -7.86
N LEU A 270 -6.28 21.81 -7.10
CA LEU A 270 -7.07 21.95 -5.89
C LEU A 270 -6.29 21.48 -4.67
N PRO A 271 -6.50 22.10 -3.49
CA PRO A 271 -6.12 21.48 -2.23
C PRO A 271 -6.74 20.09 -2.09
N ALA A 272 -6.06 19.16 -1.44
CA ALA A 272 -6.52 17.78 -1.33
C ALA A 272 -7.91 17.65 -0.67
N GLU A 273 -8.22 18.50 0.29
CA GLU A 273 -9.52 18.53 0.96
C GLU A 273 -10.64 18.93 -0.04
N ASP A 274 -10.42 19.98 -0.82
CA ASP A 274 -11.37 20.44 -1.85
C ASP A 274 -11.56 19.39 -2.95
N ALA A 275 -10.47 18.78 -3.39
CA ALA A 275 -10.50 17.70 -4.38
C ALA A 275 -11.35 16.51 -3.89
N THR A 276 -11.24 16.14 -2.61
CA THR A 276 -12.03 15.06 -2.02
C THR A 276 -13.52 15.41 -1.99
N VAL A 277 -13.86 16.67 -1.67
CA VAL A 277 -15.25 17.15 -1.74
C VAL A 277 -15.78 17.05 -3.16
N GLN A 278 -14.99 17.47 -4.16
CA GLN A 278 -15.36 17.36 -5.57
C GLN A 278 -15.60 15.91 -5.99
N LEU A 279 -14.74 14.98 -5.55
CA LEU A 279 -14.92 13.54 -5.78
C LEU A 279 -16.24 13.03 -5.17
N ALA A 280 -16.54 13.44 -3.94
CA ALA A 280 -17.79 13.06 -3.25
C ALA A 280 -19.04 13.59 -3.97
N LEU A 281 -18.93 14.76 -4.61
CA LEU A 281 -19.98 15.36 -5.44
C LEU A 281 -20.08 14.77 -6.85
N GLY A 282 -19.25 13.78 -7.19
CA GLY A 282 -19.28 13.11 -8.49
C GLY A 282 -18.39 13.74 -9.56
N GLN A 283 -17.62 14.78 -9.22
CA GLN A 283 -16.64 15.34 -10.13
C GLN A 283 -15.47 14.38 -10.31
N ARG A 284 -14.82 14.43 -11.47
CA ARG A 284 -13.66 13.59 -11.83
C ARG A 284 -12.54 14.43 -12.42
N PRO A 285 -11.28 14.00 -12.26
CA PRO A 285 -10.15 14.64 -12.92
C PRO A 285 -10.35 14.66 -14.43
N GLN A 286 -9.98 15.77 -15.07
CA GLN A 286 -10.09 15.90 -16.53
C GLN A 286 -8.83 15.39 -17.22
N PHE A 287 -8.99 14.60 -18.27
CA PHE A 287 -7.90 14.20 -19.13
C PHE A 287 -7.41 15.42 -19.94
N LYS A 288 -6.15 15.78 -19.73
CA LYS A 288 -5.49 16.87 -20.45
C LYS A 288 -4.71 16.39 -21.67
N ARG A 289 -4.27 15.12 -21.60
CA ARG A 289 -3.53 14.45 -22.68
C ARG A 289 -4.43 13.43 -23.35
N GLU A 290 -4.28 13.29 -24.67
CA GLU A 290 -4.87 12.16 -25.37
C GLU A 290 -4.44 10.87 -24.73
N SER A 291 -5.40 10.04 -24.44
CA SER A 291 -5.24 8.68 -23.92
C SER A 291 -5.83 7.69 -24.89
N VAL A 292 -5.34 6.47 -24.86
CA VAL A 292 -5.97 5.37 -25.59
C VAL A 292 -7.43 5.29 -25.15
N PRO A 293 -8.41 5.36 -26.09
CA PRO A 293 -9.83 5.44 -25.73
C PRO A 293 -10.31 4.33 -24.82
N GLU A 294 -9.80 3.09 -25.00
CA GLU A 294 -10.13 1.95 -24.17
C GLU A 294 -9.63 2.12 -22.71
N LEU A 295 -8.48 2.79 -22.51
CA LEU A 295 -7.96 3.07 -21.17
C LEU A 295 -8.74 4.18 -20.49
N GLN A 296 -9.13 5.21 -21.24
CA GLN A 296 -9.98 6.27 -20.70
C GLN A 296 -11.33 5.68 -20.27
N ALA A 297 -11.98 4.90 -21.12
CA ALA A 297 -13.23 4.24 -20.79
C ALA A 297 -13.09 3.27 -19.59
N LEU A 298 -11.94 2.59 -19.46
CA LEU A 298 -11.66 1.74 -18.30
C LEU A 298 -11.57 2.57 -17.01
N ILE A 299 -10.82 3.68 -17.02
CA ILE A 299 -10.69 4.59 -15.89
C ILE A 299 -12.08 5.13 -15.50
N GLU A 300 -12.87 5.60 -16.46
CA GLU A 300 -14.22 6.14 -16.23
C GLU A 300 -15.15 5.11 -15.58
N ARG A 301 -15.07 3.84 -15.97
CA ARG A 301 -15.77 2.75 -15.30
C ARG A 301 -15.23 2.46 -13.91
N CYS A 302 -13.91 2.43 -13.71
CA CYS A 302 -13.30 2.10 -12.41
C CYS A 302 -13.62 3.14 -11.33
N TRP A 303 -13.71 4.44 -11.69
CA TRP A 303 -14.08 5.49 -10.74
C TRP A 303 -15.55 5.90 -10.78
N HIS A 304 -16.42 5.04 -11.33
CA HIS A 304 -17.86 5.31 -11.40
C HIS A 304 -18.42 5.64 -10.02
N GLN A 305 -19.43 6.54 -9.96
CA GLN A 305 -20.02 6.99 -8.70
C GLN A 305 -20.73 5.83 -8.00
N ASP A 306 -21.49 5.03 -8.75
CA ASP A 306 -22.06 3.77 -8.24
C ASP A 306 -20.97 2.68 -8.19
N PRO A 307 -20.63 2.15 -7.00
CA PRO A 307 -19.64 1.08 -6.89
C PRO A 307 -20.03 -0.20 -7.67
N GLY A 308 -21.35 -0.44 -7.89
CA GLY A 308 -21.83 -1.60 -8.65
C GLY A 308 -21.33 -1.63 -10.09
N GLU A 309 -21.18 -0.46 -10.71
CA GLU A 309 -20.74 -0.28 -12.10
C GLU A 309 -19.22 -0.44 -12.28
N ARG A 310 -18.45 -0.43 -11.20
CA ARG A 310 -16.98 -0.58 -11.28
C ARG A 310 -16.63 -2.03 -11.64
N PRO A 311 -15.73 -2.26 -12.62
CA PRO A 311 -15.34 -3.60 -13.04
C PRO A 311 -14.55 -4.34 -11.95
N SER A 312 -14.51 -5.66 -11.99
CA SER A 312 -13.60 -6.47 -11.19
C SER A 312 -12.14 -6.32 -11.67
N PHE A 313 -11.15 -6.62 -10.81
CA PHE A 313 -9.75 -6.64 -11.25
C PHE A 313 -9.46 -7.67 -12.34
N GLY A 314 -10.25 -8.75 -12.43
CA GLY A 314 -10.17 -9.68 -13.55
C GLY A 314 -10.63 -9.07 -14.89
N GLU A 315 -11.65 -8.20 -14.88
CA GLU A 315 -12.09 -7.47 -16.08
C GLU A 315 -11.11 -6.37 -16.45
N ILE A 316 -10.58 -5.63 -15.46
CA ILE A 316 -9.53 -4.62 -15.63
C ILE A 316 -8.31 -5.25 -16.31
N GLN A 317 -7.85 -6.41 -15.82
CA GLN A 317 -6.71 -7.14 -16.36
C GLN A 317 -6.91 -7.46 -17.83
N ARG A 318 -8.04 -8.07 -18.21
CA ARG A 318 -8.33 -8.42 -19.61
C ARG A 318 -8.34 -7.20 -20.54
N CYS A 319 -8.91 -6.09 -20.09
CA CYS A 319 -8.91 -4.84 -20.86
C CYS A 319 -7.47 -4.36 -21.10
N MET A 320 -6.64 -4.30 -20.05
CA MET A 320 -5.26 -3.83 -20.16
C MET A 320 -4.37 -4.80 -20.96
N GLU A 321 -4.57 -6.11 -20.85
CA GLU A 321 -3.88 -7.11 -21.69
C GLU A 321 -4.17 -6.87 -23.17
N THR A 322 -5.41 -6.56 -23.51
CA THR A 322 -5.80 -6.26 -24.88
C THR A 322 -5.10 -5.01 -25.42
N VAL A 323 -4.97 -3.96 -24.61
CA VAL A 323 -4.26 -2.74 -25.02
C VAL A 323 -2.76 -3.03 -25.14
N LEU A 324 -2.15 -3.63 -24.12
CA LEU A 324 -0.71 -3.95 -24.10
C LEU A 324 -0.28 -4.79 -25.31
N SER A 325 -1.12 -5.75 -25.74
CA SER A 325 -0.81 -6.60 -26.88
C SER A 325 -0.72 -5.86 -28.22
N ARG A 326 -1.22 -4.64 -28.29
CA ARG A 326 -1.25 -3.80 -29.51
C ARG A 326 -0.22 -2.68 -29.49
N LEU A 327 0.46 -2.45 -28.36
CA LEU A 327 1.44 -1.38 -28.26
C LEU A 327 2.70 -1.70 -29.06
N PRO A 328 3.17 -0.74 -29.87
CA PRO A 328 4.45 -0.88 -30.56
C PRO A 328 5.62 -0.78 -29.56
N PRO A 329 6.80 -1.34 -29.86
CA PRO A 329 7.98 -1.26 -29.01
C PRO A 329 8.36 0.17 -28.61
N SER A 330 8.12 1.16 -29.48
CA SER A 330 8.38 2.58 -29.20
C SER A 330 7.64 3.12 -27.99
N ASP A 331 6.53 2.54 -27.61
CA ASP A 331 5.75 2.98 -26.44
C ASP A 331 6.34 2.49 -25.11
N PHE A 332 7.35 1.66 -25.16
CA PHE A 332 8.14 1.22 -23.98
C PHE A 332 9.45 2.01 -23.83
N GLU A 333 9.84 2.78 -24.83
CA GLU A 333 11.09 3.53 -24.83
C GLU A 333 10.93 4.91 -24.18
N GLU A 334 11.95 5.30 -23.40
CA GLU A 334 12.02 6.65 -22.86
C GLU A 334 12.23 7.65 -24.01
N LYS A 335 11.28 8.56 -24.20
CA LYS A 335 11.48 9.68 -25.13
C LYS A 335 12.54 10.61 -24.57
N ALA A 336 13.55 10.96 -25.37
CA ALA A 336 14.52 11.95 -24.98
C ALA A 336 13.79 13.24 -24.52
N PRO A 337 14.22 13.86 -23.41
CA PRO A 337 13.61 15.09 -22.97
C PRO A 337 13.70 16.13 -24.10
N PRO A 338 12.66 16.94 -24.31
CA PRO A 338 12.71 18.00 -25.33
C PRO A 338 13.94 18.90 -25.05
N PRO A 339 14.64 19.36 -26.08
CA PRO A 339 15.79 20.23 -25.91
C PRO A 339 15.36 21.46 -25.11
N ARG A 340 16.06 21.73 -24.02
CA ARG A 340 15.80 22.93 -23.20
C ARG A 340 15.89 24.13 -24.12
N SER A 341 14.80 24.84 -24.29
CA SER A 341 14.80 26.10 -25.04
C SER A 341 15.79 27.06 -24.40
N SER A 342 16.82 27.42 -25.14
CA SER A 342 17.85 28.37 -24.73
C SER A 342 17.30 29.78 -24.80
N THR A 343 16.34 30.12 -23.96
CA THR A 343 15.86 31.50 -23.76
C THR A 343 16.15 31.91 -22.34
N GLY A 344 17.16 32.76 -22.16
CA GLY A 344 17.38 33.49 -20.92
C GLY A 344 18.66 33.22 -20.17
N MET A 345 19.79 33.46 -20.82
CA MET A 345 21.08 33.61 -20.13
C MET A 345 21.01 34.92 -19.31
N ARG A 346 20.51 34.84 -18.08
CA ARG A 346 20.76 35.89 -17.07
C ARG A 346 21.95 35.42 -16.25
N SER A 347 23.06 36.17 -16.41
CA SER A 347 24.26 36.05 -15.59
C SER A 347 23.89 36.14 -14.11
N ARG A 348 24.11 35.06 -13.36
CA ARG A 348 24.12 35.12 -11.90
C ARG A 348 25.57 35.18 -11.44
N SER A 349 25.89 36.25 -10.77
CA SER A 349 27.11 36.48 -10.00
C SER A 349 27.35 35.33 -9.01
N SER A 350 28.57 34.90 -8.95
CA SER A 350 29.15 33.93 -8.03
C SER A 350 28.83 34.29 -6.57
N ILE A 351 28.05 33.46 -5.90
CA ILE A 351 28.00 33.39 -4.44
C ILE A 351 28.71 32.10 -4.04
N GLN A 352 29.84 32.25 -3.34
CA GLN A 352 30.49 31.16 -2.62
C GLN A 352 29.52 30.61 -1.60
N VAL A 353 29.33 29.30 -1.59
CA VAL A 353 28.60 28.61 -0.52
C VAL A 353 29.63 27.71 0.17
N ASP A 354 29.89 28.05 1.43
CA ASP A 354 30.62 27.22 2.38
C ASP A 354 29.85 25.93 2.64
N GLY A 355 30.64 24.90 2.92
CA GLY A 355 30.18 23.52 3.02
C GLY A 355 29.26 23.21 4.22
N ASP A 356 28.82 21.96 4.19
CA ASP A 356 28.07 21.21 5.21
C ASP A 356 26.54 21.40 5.19
N ALA A 357 25.89 20.80 4.22
CA ALA A 357 24.49 20.41 4.35
C ALA A 357 24.35 18.90 4.07
N GLN A 358 24.10 18.13 5.12
CA GLN A 358 23.65 16.74 5.03
C GLN A 358 22.32 16.67 4.26
N PRO A 359 22.11 15.66 3.42
CA PRO A 359 20.85 15.50 2.71
C PRO A 359 19.71 15.21 3.70
N ALA A 360 18.72 16.07 3.73
CA ALA A 360 17.48 15.83 4.45
C ALA A 360 16.76 14.62 3.86
N CYS A 361 16.55 13.60 4.68
CA CYS A 361 15.69 12.45 4.38
C CYS A 361 14.24 12.97 4.27
N ALA A 362 13.76 13.17 3.06
CA ALA A 362 12.38 13.46 2.77
C ALA A 362 11.75 12.25 2.06
N CYS A 363 11.36 11.25 2.85
CA CYS A 363 10.44 10.22 2.40
C CYS A 363 9.39 10.01 3.49
N VAL A 364 8.20 10.48 3.22
CA VAL A 364 7.02 10.23 4.05
C VAL A 364 6.29 9.06 3.44
N ILE A 365 6.50 7.86 3.99
CA ILE A 365 5.61 6.73 3.76
C ILE A 365 4.58 6.78 4.90
N CYS A 366 3.35 7.07 4.57
CA CYS A 366 2.23 7.03 5.50
C CYS A 366 1.70 5.62 5.68
#